data_2ec4afa99a59152b5a11e279d6446fad
#
_entry.id   2ec4afa99a59152b5a11e279d6446fad
#
_cell.length_a   1.000
_cell.length_b   1.000
_cell.length_c   1.000
_cell.angle_alpha   90.00
_cell.angle_beta   90.00
_cell.angle_gamma   90.00
#
_symmetry.space_group_name_H-M   'P 1'
#
loop_
_entity.id
_entity.type
_entity.pdbx_description
1 polymer ?
#
loop_
_entity_poly.entity_id
_entity_poly.type
_entity_poly.pdbx_seq_one_letter_code
_entity_poly.pdbx_strand_id
1 'polypeptide(L)'
;MKRYLFPIISVILGISLFALIWFLLVGKKEETPLKPPSFPKGEISLPKEIEESGANLLKINQKDSLGYFKKDNYLYFFDLSGNLYFYDLNSNQLFEETGVKFENLIGFKVSPNKEKLILIWQENNKKRFSLFDLKTKKVFLLPEVNEVNFSLFDSNKGVFFKEEKEKSSVIGEVDFSDQSLKPLYEIDAYDLLVYFPQKDLIVFLDRPSHFVESSVFFLDLKTKKVENLIKKQAFFAKPTGVMIKFFDDGSFLLAFPSLRKLQFFSKERKLLFDFDFFTFPEKCQKNENLLFCAAPLELDEKASLPDEWYQGKLNFPEAIYKINLENGLKEKIYQTEISDIIDLEVISSNQISFFDRVSGSVYLFTY
;
A
#
# COMPACT_ATOMS: atom_id res chain seq x y z
N MET A 1 -54.16 -44.72 17.34
CA MET A 1 -53.01 -44.08 16.72
C MET A 1 -53.27 -43.15 15.51
N LYS A 2 -54.44 -43.15 14.89
CA LYS A 2 -54.70 -42.33 13.66
C LYS A 2 -55.10 -40.87 13.93
N ARG A 3 -55.42 -40.43 15.15
CA ARG A 3 -55.95 -39.07 15.45
C ARG A 3 -54.86 -37.98 15.66
N TYR A 4 -53.58 -38.35 15.80
CA TYR A 4 -52.51 -37.36 16.03
C TYR A 4 -51.60 -37.14 14.81
N LEU A 5 -51.78 -37.93 13.75
CA LEU A 5 -50.92 -37.84 12.55
C LEU A 5 -51.22 -36.55 11.73
N PHE A 6 -52.50 -36.14 11.64
CA PHE A 6 -52.95 -34.99 10.85
C PHE A 6 -52.40 -33.66 11.32
N PRO A 7 -52.42 -33.31 12.64
CA PRO A 7 -51.83 -32.06 13.11
C PRO A 7 -50.32 -32.00 12.98
N ILE A 8 -49.59 -33.13 13.10
CA ILE A 8 -48.12 -33.14 12.93
C ILE A 8 -47.75 -32.90 11.49
N ILE A 9 -48.43 -33.48 10.51
CA ILE A 9 -48.19 -33.25 9.08
C ILE A 9 -48.45 -31.80 8.70
N SER A 10 -49.49 -31.15 9.25
CA SER A 10 -49.81 -29.77 8.97
C SER A 10 -48.75 -28.79 9.53
N VAL A 11 -48.15 -29.10 10.69
CA VAL A 11 -47.09 -28.27 11.27
C VAL A 11 -45.81 -28.38 10.45
N ILE A 12 -45.45 -29.61 10.02
CA ILE A 12 -44.24 -29.84 9.20
C ILE A 12 -44.39 -29.14 7.83
N LEU A 13 -45.57 -29.20 7.19
CA LEU A 13 -45.85 -28.49 5.94
C LEU A 13 -45.80 -26.96 6.10
N GLY A 14 -46.29 -26.45 7.23
CA GLY A 14 -46.23 -25.01 7.56
C GLY A 14 -44.77 -24.52 7.72
N ILE A 15 -43.92 -25.26 8.43
CA ILE A 15 -42.54 -24.94 8.65
C ILE A 15 -41.73 -25.00 7.33
N SER A 16 -41.99 -26.00 6.49
CA SER A 16 -41.30 -26.13 5.20
C SER A 16 -41.70 -25.04 4.22
N LEU A 17 -42.97 -24.64 4.21
CA LEU A 17 -43.46 -23.51 3.39
C LEU A 17 -42.87 -22.18 3.86
N PHE A 18 -42.78 -21.97 5.17
CA PHE A 18 -42.17 -20.76 5.73
C PHE A 18 -40.66 -20.69 5.42
N ALA A 19 -39.95 -21.79 5.52
CA ALA A 19 -38.53 -21.90 5.16
C ALA A 19 -38.31 -21.63 3.65
N LEU A 20 -39.22 -22.12 2.79
CA LEU A 20 -39.16 -21.87 1.35
C LEU A 20 -39.42 -20.40 0.99
N ILE A 21 -40.42 -19.79 1.63
CA ILE A 21 -40.72 -18.36 1.47
C ILE A 21 -39.57 -17.50 2.00
N TRP A 22 -39.00 -17.85 3.14
CA TRP A 22 -37.83 -17.18 3.70
C TRP A 22 -36.63 -17.26 2.74
N PHE A 23 -36.36 -18.44 2.18
CA PHE A 23 -35.28 -18.65 1.21
C PHE A 23 -35.50 -17.87 -0.09
N LEU A 24 -36.73 -17.74 -0.56
CA LEU A 24 -37.10 -16.96 -1.74
C LEU A 24 -37.05 -15.44 -1.50
N LEU A 25 -37.33 -14.99 -0.28
CA LEU A 25 -37.32 -13.56 0.08
C LEU A 25 -35.94 -13.05 0.50
N VAL A 26 -35.13 -13.89 1.13
CA VAL A 26 -33.79 -13.53 1.63
C VAL A 26 -32.70 -13.93 0.63
N GLY A 27 -32.96 -14.92 -0.22
CA GLY A 27 -31.99 -15.48 -1.18
C GLY A 27 -31.72 -14.68 -2.44
N LYS A 28 -32.39 -13.53 -2.65
CA LYS A 28 -32.11 -12.63 -3.78
C LYS A 28 -31.73 -11.24 -3.30
N LYS A 29 -30.66 -11.11 -2.53
CA LYS A 29 -29.80 -9.94 -2.67
C LYS A 29 -28.84 -10.26 -3.82
N GLU A 30 -29.20 -9.85 -5.02
CA GLU A 30 -28.20 -9.59 -6.05
C GLU A 30 -27.23 -8.59 -5.44
N GLU A 31 -26.03 -9.04 -5.10
CA GLU A 31 -24.91 -8.16 -4.87
C GLU A 31 -24.70 -7.43 -6.20
N THR A 32 -25.24 -6.22 -6.28
CA THR A 32 -24.82 -5.28 -7.32
C THR A 32 -23.30 -5.20 -7.23
N PRO A 33 -22.57 -5.45 -8.32
CA PRO A 33 -21.14 -5.28 -8.31
C PRO A 33 -20.88 -3.86 -7.81
N LEU A 34 -20.11 -3.73 -6.73
CA LEU A 34 -19.63 -2.48 -6.22
C LEU A 34 -18.93 -1.79 -7.39
N LYS A 35 -19.61 -0.83 -8.03
CA LYS A 35 -18.94 0.11 -8.91
C LYS A 35 -17.77 0.67 -8.11
N PRO A 36 -16.55 0.70 -8.69
CA PRO A 36 -15.48 1.45 -8.08
C PRO A 36 -16.03 2.84 -7.77
N PRO A 37 -15.69 3.42 -6.61
CA PRO A 37 -16.23 4.71 -6.21
C PRO A 37 -15.98 5.69 -7.36
N SER A 38 -17.03 6.12 -8.02
CA SER A 38 -16.95 7.24 -8.96
C SER A 38 -16.74 8.46 -8.07
N PHE A 39 -15.50 8.95 -8.04
CA PHE A 39 -15.22 10.24 -7.46
C PHE A 39 -16.17 11.26 -8.09
N PRO A 40 -16.79 12.16 -7.31
CA PRO A 40 -17.64 13.18 -7.85
C PRO A 40 -16.81 13.98 -8.88
N LYS A 41 -17.23 13.96 -10.14
CA LYS A 41 -16.73 14.89 -11.15
C LYS A 41 -17.27 16.28 -10.78
N GLY A 42 -16.66 16.89 -9.76
CA GLY A 42 -16.71 18.32 -9.60
C GLY A 42 -15.78 18.89 -10.65
N GLU A 43 -16.27 19.80 -11.51
CA GLU A 43 -15.42 20.71 -12.24
C GLU A 43 -14.64 21.53 -11.20
N ILE A 44 -13.46 21.03 -10.83
CA ILE A 44 -12.49 21.81 -10.06
C ILE A 44 -11.88 22.73 -11.10
N SER A 45 -12.25 24.02 -11.05
CA SER A 45 -11.49 25.06 -11.71
C SER A 45 -10.05 24.90 -11.27
N LEU A 46 -9.13 24.71 -12.23
CA LEU A 46 -7.70 24.69 -11.98
C LEU A 46 -7.34 25.83 -11.04
N PRO A 47 -6.67 25.61 -9.93
CA PRO A 47 -6.17 26.69 -9.09
C PRO A 47 -5.30 27.57 -9.98
N LYS A 48 -5.55 28.89 -9.95
CA LYS A 48 -4.61 29.86 -10.47
C LYS A 48 -3.23 29.52 -9.90
N GLU A 49 -2.20 29.61 -10.76
CA GLU A 49 -0.79 29.58 -10.34
C GLU A 49 -0.66 30.34 -9.02
N ILE A 50 -0.37 29.59 -7.96
CA ILE A 50 0.00 30.19 -6.68
C ILE A 50 1.45 30.55 -6.82
N GLU A 51 1.70 31.78 -7.30
CA GLU A 51 2.98 32.46 -7.13
C GLU A 51 3.16 32.79 -5.64
N GLU A 52 3.44 31.80 -4.82
CA GLU A 52 3.99 31.99 -3.50
C GLU A 52 5.37 31.33 -3.43
N SER A 53 6.37 32.17 -3.32
CA SER A 53 7.78 31.83 -2.99
C SER A 53 8.54 30.95 -3.99
N GLY A 54 8.71 31.34 -5.26
CA GLY A 54 9.74 30.75 -6.15
C GLY A 54 9.65 29.23 -6.40
N ALA A 55 8.61 28.59 -5.93
CA ALA A 55 8.39 27.16 -6.03
C ALA A 55 7.59 26.83 -7.30
N ASN A 56 8.16 26.00 -8.18
CA ASN A 56 7.49 25.55 -9.39
C ASN A 56 6.90 24.17 -9.18
N LEU A 57 5.58 24.05 -9.33
CA LEU A 57 4.86 22.77 -9.36
C LEU A 57 4.48 22.45 -10.82
N LEU A 58 4.99 21.34 -11.34
CA LEU A 58 4.73 20.88 -12.69
C LEU A 58 3.97 19.55 -12.65
N LYS A 59 2.76 19.51 -13.22
CA LYS A 59 2.03 18.26 -13.49
C LYS A 59 2.65 17.57 -14.70
N ILE A 60 3.06 16.31 -14.53
CA ILE A 60 3.78 15.54 -15.56
C ILE A 60 2.83 14.74 -16.44
N ASN A 61 1.89 13.99 -15.85
CA ASN A 61 0.99 13.14 -16.58
C ASN A 61 -0.22 13.89 -17.13
N GLN A 62 -0.65 13.51 -18.33
CA GLN A 62 -1.85 14.05 -18.98
C GLN A 62 -3.11 13.26 -18.65
N LYS A 63 -2.97 11.99 -18.27
CA LYS A 63 -4.04 11.06 -17.89
C LYS A 63 -3.81 10.59 -16.46
N ASP A 64 -4.90 10.26 -15.78
CA ASP A 64 -4.81 9.71 -14.43
C ASP A 64 -3.98 8.42 -14.43
N SER A 65 -3.12 8.28 -13.42
CA SER A 65 -2.19 7.16 -13.28
C SER A 65 -2.48 6.33 -12.04
N LEU A 66 -1.94 5.10 -12.03
CA LEU A 66 -2.01 4.15 -10.90
C LEU A 66 -0.93 4.40 -9.84
N GLY A 67 0.03 5.26 -10.14
CA GLY A 67 1.23 5.52 -9.37
C GLY A 67 2.43 5.68 -10.30
N TYR A 68 3.60 5.96 -9.72
CA TYR A 68 4.82 6.19 -10.48
C TYR A 68 6.06 5.67 -9.73
N PHE A 69 7.20 5.66 -10.41
CA PHE A 69 8.51 5.42 -9.79
C PHE A 69 9.61 6.10 -10.61
N LYS A 70 10.70 6.45 -9.92
CA LYS A 70 11.89 7.00 -10.54
C LYS A 70 12.88 5.90 -10.89
N LYS A 71 13.41 5.93 -12.11
CA LYS A 71 14.57 5.14 -12.53
C LYS A 71 15.51 6.01 -13.36
N ASP A 72 16.73 6.16 -12.91
CA ASP A 72 17.72 7.05 -13.52
C ASP A 72 17.18 8.50 -13.65
N ASN A 73 17.17 9.05 -14.86
CA ASN A 73 16.63 10.37 -15.16
C ASN A 73 15.18 10.34 -15.67
N TYR A 74 14.44 9.26 -15.39
CA TYR A 74 13.07 9.10 -15.86
C TYR A 74 12.11 8.86 -14.73
N LEU A 75 10.88 9.43 -14.86
CA LEU A 75 9.73 9.09 -14.03
C LEU A 75 8.79 8.23 -14.85
N TYR A 76 8.65 6.97 -14.47
CA TYR A 76 7.76 6.00 -15.11
C TYR A 76 6.42 5.95 -14.40
N PHE A 77 5.33 5.84 -15.16
CA PHE A 77 3.99 5.65 -14.58
C PHE A 77 3.07 4.86 -15.53
N PHE A 78 2.10 4.18 -14.95
CA PHE A 78 1.04 3.53 -15.71
C PHE A 78 -0.22 4.38 -15.67
N ASP A 79 -0.87 4.61 -16.84
CA ASP A 79 -2.22 5.16 -16.84
C ASP A 79 -3.24 4.12 -16.37
N LEU A 80 -4.49 4.54 -16.11
CA LEU A 80 -5.57 3.65 -15.69
C LEU A 80 -5.95 2.59 -16.75
N SER A 81 -5.50 2.75 -17.99
CA SER A 81 -5.69 1.78 -19.07
C SER A 81 -4.54 0.77 -19.15
N GLY A 82 -3.53 0.90 -18.28
CA GLY A 82 -2.36 0.03 -18.20
C GLY A 82 -1.26 0.32 -19.22
N ASN A 83 -1.29 1.46 -19.92
CA ASN A 83 -0.18 1.88 -20.77
C ASN A 83 0.94 2.46 -19.91
N LEU A 84 2.19 2.12 -20.26
CA LEU A 84 3.39 2.63 -19.59
C LEU A 84 3.88 3.90 -20.27
N TYR A 85 4.12 4.92 -19.48
CA TYR A 85 4.72 6.19 -19.90
C TYR A 85 6.01 6.45 -19.12
N PHE A 86 6.88 7.28 -19.69
CA PHE A 86 8.02 7.83 -18.97
C PHE A 86 8.22 9.31 -19.32
N TYR A 87 8.56 10.08 -18.30
CA TYR A 87 8.92 11.48 -18.41
C TYR A 87 10.43 11.63 -18.23
N ASP A 88 11.11 12.24 -19.21
CA ASP A 88 12.54 12.52 -19.17
C ASP A 88 12.79 13.83 -18.43
N LEU A 89 13.45 13.74 -17.28
CA LEU A 89 13.80 14.88 -16.43
C LEU A 89 14.81 15.86 -17.06
N ASN A 90 15.57 15.42 -18.07
CA ASN A 90 16.54 16.29 -18.74
C ASN A 90 15.90 17.09 -19.87
N SER A 91 15.08 16.45 -20.70
CA SER A 91 14.42 17.09 -21.83
C SER A 91 13.07 17.71 -21.50
N ASN A 92 12.50 17.41 -20.31
CA ASN A 92 11.15 17.76 -19.90
C ASN A 92 10.07 17.29 -20.88
N GLN A 93 10.24 16.08 -21.44
CA GLN A 93 9.32 15.51 -22.40
C GLN A 93 8.69 14.22 -21.90
N LEU A 94 7.43 14.02 -22.27
CA LEU A 94 6.66 12.81 -21.99
C LEU A 94 6.65 11.89 -23.19
N PHE A 95 6.90 10.60 -22.95
CA PHE A 95 6.91 9.54 -23.95
C PHE A 95 6.02 8.39 -23.53
N GLU A 96 5.39 7.72 -24.50
CA GLU A 96 4.70 6.46 -24.29
C GLU A 96 5.64 5.30 -24.64
N GLU A 97 5.75 4.32 -23.73
CA GLU A 97 6.52 3.10 -24.00
C GLU A 97 5.71 2.18 -24.91
N THR A 98 6.03 2.21 -26.19
CA THR A 98 5.26 1.48 -27.21
C THR A 98 5.34 -0.03 -27.03
N GLY A 99 4.19 -0.71 -27.18
CA GLY A 99 4.09 -2.17 -27.09
C GLY A 99 3.99 -2.70 -25.65
N VAL A 100 3.86 -1.82 -24.65
CA VAL A 100 3.63 -2.21 -23.26
C VAL A 100 2.24 -1.75 -22.82
N LYS A 101 1.34 -2.71 -22.64
CA LYS A 101 -0.01 -2.46 -22.11
C LYS A 101 -0.46 -3.64 -21.25
N PHE A 102 -0.99 -3.34 -20.09
CA PHE A 102 -1.49 -4.33 -19.12
C PHE A 102 -2.95 -4.05 -18.77
N GLU A 103 -3.86 -4.83 -19.34
CA GLU A 103 -5.29 -4.70 -19.05
C GLU A 103 -5.60 -5.15 -17.62
N ASN A 104 -6.55 -4.46 -16.97
CA ASN A 104 -6.96 -4.71 -15.58
C ASN A 104 -5.84 -4.57 -14.53
N LEU A 105 -4.79 -3.80 -14.83
CA LEU A 105 -3.77 -3.45 -13.86
C LEU A 105 -4.40 -2.61 -12.73
N ILE A 106 -4.19 -3.00 -11.47
CA ILE A 106 -4.69 -2.28 -10.30
C ILE A 106 -3.57 -1.69 -9.43
N GLY A 107 -2.32 -2.00 -9.74
CA GLY A 107 -1.15 -1.48 -9.05
C GLY A 107 0.11 -2.22 -9.43
N PHE A 108 1.22 -1.76 -8.88
CA PHE A 108 2.53 -2.39 -9.09
C PHE A 108 3.44 -2.15 -7.88
N LYS A 109 4.48 -2.95 -7.77
CA LYS A 109 5.58 -2.78 -6.80
C LYS A 109 6.90 -2.77 -7.56
N VAL A 110 7.85 -1.99 -7.10
CA VAL A 110 9.12 -1.76 -7.81
C VAL A 110 10.25 -2.47 -7.08
N SER A 111 11.13 -3.14 -7.83
CA SER A 111 12.34 -3.74 -7.26
C SER A 111 13.33 -2.66 -6.78
N PRO A 112 14.20 -2.95 -5.81
CA PRO A 112 15.19 -1.97 -5.30
C PRO A 112 16.07 -1.37 -6.39
N ASN A 113 16.50 -2.16 -7.38
CA ASN A 113 17.29 -1.69 -8.51
C ASN A 113 16.47 -1.02 -9.62
N LYS A 114 15.13 -0.91 -9.44
CA LYS A 114 14.20 -0.29 -10.40
C LYS A 114 14.19 -0.95 -11.81
N GLU A 115 14.63 -2.21 -11.93
CA GLU A 115 14.63 -2.93 -13.21
C GLU A 115 13.44 -3.87 -13.40
N LYS A 116 12.80 -4.26 -12.30
CA LYS A 116 11.67 -5.19 -12.30
C LYS A 116 10.47 -4.63 -11.56
N LEU A 117 9.29 -4.99 -12.03
CA LEU A 117 8.02 -4.64 -11.38
C LEU A 117 7.24 -5.91 -11.06
N ILE A 118 6.67 -5.99 -9.87
CA ILE A 118 5.56 -6.90 -9.61
C ILE A 118 4.29 -6.17 -10.02
N LEU A 119 3.66 -6.60 -11.10
CA LEU A 119 2.37 -6.11 -11.56
C LEU A 119 1.26 -6.81 -10.79
N ILE A 120 0.26 -6.05 -10.37
CA ILE A 120 -0.90 -6.52 -9.61
C ILE A 120 -2.14 -6.27 -10.44
N TRP A 121 -2.84 -7.33 -10.80
CA TRP A 121 -4.12 -7.25 -11.51
C TRP A 121 -5.21 -8.01 -10.82
N GLN A 122 -6.42 -7.72 -11.21
CA GLN A 122 -7.60 -8.38 -10.68
C GLN A 122 -8.22 -9.30 -11.73
N GLU A 123 -8.32 -10.58 -11.39
CA GLU A 123 -8.97 -11.60 -12.21
C GLU A 123 -9.97 -12.37 -11.35
N ASN A 124 -11.25 -12.41 -11.76
CA ASN A 124 -12.31 -13.13 -11.04
C ASN A 124 -12.36 -12.81 -9.52
N ASN A 125 -12.27 -11.53 -9.15
CA ASN A 125 -12.21 -11.03 -7.77
C ASN A 125 -11.00 -11.50 -6.95
N LYS A 126 -9.98 -12.07 -7.61
CA LYS A 126 -8.71 -12.45 -6.98
C LYS A 126 -7.57 -11.58 -7.49
N LYS A 127 -6.64 -11.24 -6.61
CA LYS A 127 -5.37 -10.63 -7.00
C LYS A 127 -4.51 -11.66 -7.69
N ARG A 128 -3.87 -11.26 -8.78
CA ARG A 128 -2.85 -12.01 -9.50
C ARG A 128 -1.59 -11.16 -9.59
N PHE A 129 -0.47 -11.82 -9.60
CA PHE A 129 0.82 -11.18 -9.64
C PHE A 129 1.63 -11.66 -10.82
N SER A 130 2.36 -10.74 -11.46
CA SER A 130 3.35 -11.07 -12.48
C SER A 130 4.58 -10.24 -12.33
N LEU A 131 5.70 -10.80 -12.73
CA LEU A 131 6.95 -10.09 -12.81
C LEU A 131 7.09 -9.49 -14.22
N PHE A 132 7.34 -8.20 -14.30
CA PHE A 132 7.68 -7.50 -15.53
C PHE A 132 9.12 -7.01 -15.47
N ASP A 133 9.93 -7.39 -16.44
CA ASP A 133 11.30 -6.92 -16.60
C ASP A 133 11.32 -5.73 -17.56
N LEU A 134 11.68 -4.56 -17.05
CA LEU A 134 11.68 -3.31 -17.80
C LEU A 134 12.70 -3.30 -18.95
N LYS A 135 13.81 -4.03 -18.83
CA LYS A 135 14.85 -4.07 -19.85
C LYS A 135 14.48 -4.98 -21.02
N THR A 136 13.98 -6.17 -20.71
CA THR A 136 13.64 -7.18 -21.72
C THR A 136 12.21 -7.10 -22.21
N LYS A 137 11.36 -6.31 -21.52
CA LYS A 137 9.91 -6.19 -21.74
C LYS A 137 9.16 -7.51 -21.59
N LYS A 138 9.74 -8.49 -20.91
CA LYS A 138 9.12 -9.80 -20.68
C LYS A 138 8.26 -9.78 -19.43
N VAL A 139 7.15 -10.51 -19.50
CA VAL A 139 6.21 -10.73 -18.39
C VAL A 139 6.24 -12.20 -18.02
N PHE A 140 6.28 -12.48 -16.73
CA PHE A 140 6.25 -13.83 -16.18
C PHE A 140 5.14 -13.89 -15.12
N LEU A 141 4.18 -14.79 -15.31
CA LEU A 141 3.13 -15.01 -14.32
C LEU A 141 3.75 -15.66 -13.08
N LEU A 142 3.53 -15.06 -11.91
CA LEU A 142 3.95 -15.67 -10.64
C LEU A 142 2.95 -16.75 -10.20
N PRO A 143 3.40 -17.74 -9.43
CA PRO A 143 2.50 -18.72 -8.83
C PRO A 143 1.41 -18.04 -7.96
N GLU A 144 0.29 -18.74 -7.74
CA GLU A 144 -0.83 -18.21 -6.93
C GLU A 144 -0.40 -18.01 -5.48
N VAL A 145 -0.41 -16.75 -5.04
CA VAL A 145 -0.12 -16.30 -3.69
C VAL A 145 -1.09 -15.17 -3.31
N ASN A 146 -1.24 -14.89 -2.01
CA ASN A 146 -2.12 -13.81 -1.52
C ASN A 146 -1.40 -12.47 -1.44
N GLU A 147 -0.09 -12.50 -1.16
CA GLU A 147 0.75 -11.32 -1.11
C GLU A 147 2.18 -11.67 -1.58
N VAL A 148 2.86 -10.73 -2.24
CA VAL A 148 4.26 -10.85 -2.64
C VAL A 148 4.94 -9.49 -2.64
N ASN A 149 6.18 -9.44 -2.17
CA ASN A 149 7.03 -8.24 -2.17
C ASN A 149 8.44 -8.57 -2.58
N PHE A 150 9.14 -7.58 -3.15
CA PHE A 150 10.58 -7.67 -3.36
C PHE A 150 11.34 -7.69 -2.03
N SER A 151 12.49 -8.35 -2.03
CA SER A 151 13.53 -8.15 -1.04
C SER A 151 14.17 -6.78 -1.26
N LEU A 152 14.49 -6.06 -0.18
CA LEU A 152 15.16 -4.74 -0.28
C LEU A 152 16.67 -4.86 -0.60
N PHE A 153 17.25 -6.05 -0.48
CA PHE A 153 18.70 -6.27 -0.69
C PHE A 153 19.03 -7.09 -1.95
N ASP A 154 18.02 -7.71 -2.59
CA ASP A 154 18.21 -8.53 -3.79
C ASP A 154 16.97 -8.47 -4.69
N SER A 155 17.09 -7.82 -5.84
CA SER A 155 16.00 -7.65 -6.81
C SER A 155 15.59 -8.95 -7.53
N ASN A 156 16.32 -10.05 -7.33
CA ASN A 156 15.93 -11.38 -7.82
C ASN A 156 15.19 -12.20 -6.77
N LYS A 157 15.05 -11.67 -5.56
CA LYS A 157 14.37 -12.35 -4.46
C LYS A 157 13.22 -11.54 -3.92
N GLY A 158 12.31 -12.25 -3.31
CA GLY A 158 11.17 -11.64 -2.62
C GLY A 158 10.64 -12.55 -1.53
N VAL A 159 9.59 -12.08 -0.89
CA VAL A 159 8.81 -12.81 0.11
C VAL A 159 7.38 -12.95 -0.37
N PHE A 160 6.77 -14.09 -0.12
CA PHE A 160 5.35 -14.31 -0.39
C PHE A 160 4.61 -14.76 0.86
N PHE A 161 3.30 -14.51 0.86
CA PHE A 161 2.34 -15.11 1.78
C PHE A 161 1.28 -15.85 0.97
N LYS A 162 0.99 -17.08 1.37
CA LYS A 162 -0.01 -17.95 0.73
C LYS A 162 -0.91 -18.56 1.77
N GLU A 163 -2.21 -18.33 1.64
CA GLU A 163 -3.24 -18.98 2.44
C GLU A 163 -3.54 -20.36 1.90
N GLU A 164 -3.64 -21.35 2.78
CA GLU A 164 -4.06 -22.70 2.44
C GLU A 164 -5.34 -23.05 3.21
N LYS A 165 -6.42 -23.39 2.49
CA LYS A 165 -7.78 -23.50 3.05
C LYS A 165 -7.97 -24.53 4.16
N GLU A 166 -7.14 -25.56 4.22
CA GLU A 166 -7.27 -26.68 5.16
C GLU A 166 -5.96 -26.94 5.91
N LYS A 167 -5.02 -26.03 5.81
CA LYS A 167 -3.69 -26.13 6.39
C LYS A 167 -3.25 -24.78 6.94
N SER A 168 -2.15 -24.78 7.68
CA SER A 168 -1.47 -23.56 8.07
C SER A 168 -1.08 -22.75 6.82
N SER A 169 -1.27 -21.44 6.87
CA SER A 169 -0.77 -20.53 5.85
C SER A 169 0.77 -20.51 5.81
N VAL A 170 1.35 -20.10 4.71
CA VAL A 170 2.80 -20.19 4.49
C VAL A 170 3.38 -18.83 4.16
N ILE A 171 4.45 -18.47 4.87
CA ILE A 171 5.38 -17.40 4.49
C ILE A 171 6.62 -18.05 3.85
N GLY A 172 7.06 -17.54 2.70
CA GLY A 172 8.18 -18.12 1.99
C GLY A 172 8.98 -17.11 1.17
N GLU A 173 10.10 -17.59 0.64
CA GLU A 173 10.95 -16.85 -0.32
C GLU A 173 10.51 -17.17 -1.75
N VAL A 174 10.43 -16.16 -2.59
CA VAL A 174 10.29 -16.31 -4.04
C VAL A 174 11.61 -15.94 -4.70
N ASP A 175 12.08 -16.78 -5.63
CA ASP A 175 13.17 -16.46 -6.54
C ASP A 175 12.57 -16.02 -7.87
N PHE A 176 12.80 -14.77 -8.25
CA PHE A 176 12.26 -14.18 -9.49
C PHE A 176 13.04 -14.58 -10.75
N SER A 177 14.19 -15.24 -10.62
CA SER A 177 14.97 -15.71 -11.78
C SER A 177 14.39 -16.97 -12.40
N ASP A 178 13.84 -17.86 -11.59
CA ASP A 178 13.20 -19.12 -12.01
C ASP A 178 11.72 -19.24 -11.58
N GLN A 179 11.19 -18.22 -10.88
CA GLN A 179 9.82 -18.14 -10.34
C GLN A 179 9.50 -19.23 -9.31
N SER A 180 10.51 -19.79 -8.67
CA SER A 180 10.34 -20.81 -7.65
C SER A 180 9.85 -20.22 -6.33
N LEU A 181 9.00 -20.99 -5.63
CA LEU A 181 8.53 -20.67 -4.28
C LEU A 181 9.16 -21.65 -3.27
N LYS A 182 9.80 -21.11 -2.25
CA LYS A 182 10.37 -21.88 -1.16
C LYS A 182 9.66 -21.55 0.15
N PRO A 183 8.85 -22.46 0.71
CA PRO A 183 8.27 -22.31 2.03
C PRO A 183 9.35 -22.16 3.11
N LEU A 184 9.18 -21.20 4.03
CA LEU A 184 10.13 -20.92 5.10
C LEU A 184 9.53 -21.05 6.50
N TYR A 185 8.25 -20.68 6.65
CA TYR A 185 7.57 -20.63 7.93
C TYR A 185 6.07 -20.88 7.76
N GLU A 186 5.51 -21.79 8.57
CA GLU A 186 4.08 -22.05 8.64
C GLU A 186 3.46 -21.21 9.76
N ILE A 187 2.28 -20.63 9.50
CA ILE A 187 1.58 -19.76 10.42
C ILE A 187 0.07 -19.95 10.31
N ASP A 188 -0.60 -19.94 11.45
CA ASP A 188 -2.06 -19.90 11.49
C ASP A 188 -2.53 -18.43 11.50
N ALA A 189 -2.57 -17.85 10.32
CA ALA A 189 -2.97 -16.45 10.11
C ALA A 189 -3.52 -16.25 8.68
N TYR A 190 -4.30 -15.18 8.52
CA TYR A 190 -4.94 -14.80 7.26
C TYR A 190 -4.60 -13.34 6.95
N ASP A 191 -4.63 -12.99 5.65
CA ASP A 191 -4.50 -11.62 5.12
C ASP A 191 -3.31 -10.83 5.68
N LEU A 192 -2.11 -11.45 5.66
CA LEU A 192 -0.88 -10.83 6.12
C LEU A 192 -0.23 -9.98 5.04
N LEU A 193 0.34 -8.85 5.45
CA LEU A 193 1.39 -8.14 4.71
C LEU A 193 2.75 -8.74 5.09
N VAL A 194 3.62 -8.94 4.11
CA VAL A 194 4.94 -9.54 4.29
C VAL A 194 6.02 -8.68 3.64
N TYR A 195 7.16 -8.54 4.31
CA TYR A 195 8.31 -7.73 3.88
C TYR A 195 9.61 -8.51 4.08
N PHE A 196 10.61 -8.25 3.22
CA PHE A 196 11.92 -8.86 3.29
C PHE A 196 13.00 -7.77 3.33
N PRO A 197 13.12 -7.06 4.47
CA PRO A 197 13.96 -5.88 4.57
C PRO A 197 15.46 -6.20 4.67
N GLN A 198 15.84 -7.39 5.12
CA GLN A 198 17.23 -7.82 5.31
C GLN A 198 17.37 -9.31 5.02
N LYS A 199 18.57 -9.75 4.61
CA LYS A 199 18.87 -11.11 4.14
C LYS A 199 18.34 -12.24 5.04
N ASP A 200 18.36 -12.04 6.35
CA ASP A 200 17.99 -13.08 7.32
C ASP A 200 16.74 -12.70 8.12
N LEU A 201 15.94 -11.73 7.64
CA LEU A 201 14.82 -11.18 8.37
C LEU A 201 13.60 -11.01 7.49
N ILE A 202 12.52 -11.70 7.82
CA ILE A 202 11.19 -11.44 7.28
C ILE A 202 10.37 -10.69 8.32
N VAL A 203 9.61 -9.71 7.88
CA VAL A 203 8.66 -8.99 8.72
C VAL A 203 7.26 -9.23 8.17
N PHE A 204 6.33 -9.52 9.06
CA PHE A 204 4.94 -9.70 8.71
C PHE A 204 4.02 -9.07 9.76
N LEU A 205 2.87 -8.62 9.31
CA LEU A 205 1.86 -8.01 10.16
C LEU A 205 0.47 -8.23 9.55
N ASP A 206 -0.54 -8.15 10.41
CA ASP A 206 -1.92 -8.12 9.98
C ASP A 206 -2.18 -6.91 9.09
N ARG A 207 -3.07 -7.05 8.10
CA ARG A 207 -3.46 -5.89 7.28
C ARG A 207 -4.01 -4.79 8.19
N PRO A 208 -3.49 -3.56 8.07
CA PRO A 208 -3.87 -2.47 8.95
C PRO A 208 -5.37 -2.18 8.91
N SER A 209 -6.01 -2.16 10.08
CA SER A 209 -7.40 -1.76 10.26
C SER A 209 -7.61 -1.09 11.61
N HIS A 210 -8.44 -0.06 11.66
CA HIS A 210 -8.82 0.63 12.90
C HIS A 210 -9.44 -0.31 13.94
N PHE A 211 -10.12 -1.35 13.49
CA PHE A 211 -10.91 -2.25 14.32
C PHE A 211 -10.14 -3.47 14.84
N VAL A 212 -8.90 -3.65 14.40
CA VAL A 212 -8.09 -4.84 14.74
C VAL A 212 -6.83 -4.44 15.49
N GLU A 213 -6.59 -5.08 16.64
CA GLU A 213 -5.30 -4.94 17.34
C GLU A 213 -4.18 -5.40 16.41
N SER A 214 -3.18 -4.57 16.25
CA SER A 214 -2.08 -4.85 15.34
C SER A 214 -0.90 -5.52 16.05
N SER A 215 -0.26 -6.40 15.33
CA SER A 215 1.00 -7.02 15.72
C SER A 215 2.00 -6.91 14.58
N VAL A 216 3.25 -6.57 14.89
CA VAL A 216 4.34 -6.56 13.92
C VAL A 216 5.35 -7.60 14.35
N PHE A 217 5.53 -8.61 13.52
CA PHE A 217 6.38 -9.77 13.81
C PHE A 217 7.64 -9.73 12.97
N PHE A 218 8.75 -10.02 13.62
CA PHE A 218 10.07 -10.17 13.02
C PHE A 218 10.49 -11.64 13.12
N LEU A 219 10.59 -12.33 11.98
CA LEU A 219 11.06 -13.70 11.86
C LEU A 219 12.53 -13.71 11.47
N ASP A 220 13.39 -14.12 12.37
CA ASP A 220 14.81 -14.40 12.10
C ASP A 220 14.93 -15.75 11.38
N LEU A 221 15.43 -15.72 10.14
CA LEU A 221 15.53 -16.91 9.29
C LEU A 221 16.61 -17.90 9.72
N LYS A 222 17.63 -17.47 10.47
CA LYS A 222 18.69 -18.34 11.00
C LYS A 222 18.24 -19.11 12.21
N THR A 223 17.61 -18.39 13.15
CA THR A 223 17.22 -18.98 14.43
C THR A 223 15.78 -19.51 14.44
N LYS A 224 14.98 -19.15 13.41
CA LYS A 224 13.53 -19.40 13.31
C LYS A 224 12.72 -18.80 14.46
N LYS A 225 13.28 -17.82 15.16
CA LYS A 225 12.58 -17.13 16.24
C LYS A 225 11.71 -16.02 15.70
N VAL A 226 10.51 -15.93 16.24
CA VAL A 226 9.56 -14.84 15.96
C VAL A 226 9.50 -13.90 17.16
N GLU A 227 9.63 -12.62 16.91
CA GLU A 227 9.58 -11.56 17.90
C GLU A 227 8.49 -10.57 17.55
N ASN A 228 7.62 -10.23 18.50
CA ASN A 228 6.61 -9.19 18.32
C ASN A 228 7.15 -7.84 18.82
N LEU A 229 7.33 -6.89 17.89
CA LEU A 229 7.86 -5.57 18.20
C LEU A 229 6.91 -4.75 19.11
N ILE A 230 5.60 -4.85 18.84
CA ILE A 230 4.57 -4.05 19.56
C ILE A 230 4.51 -4.43 21.04
N LYS A 231 4.63 -5.74 21.37
CA LYS A 231 4.60 -6.21 22.77
C LYS A 231 5.75 -5.67 23.62
N LYS A 232 6.84 -5.24 23.00
CA LYS A 232 7.99 -4.66 23.70
C LYS A 232 7.84 -3.18 24.02
N GLN A 233 6.86 -2.53 23.40
CA GLN A 233 6.59 -1.12 23.63
C GLN A 233 5.49 -0.99 24.67
N ALA A 234 5.73 -0.17 25.70
CA ALA A 234 4.73 0.10 26.74
C ALA A 234 3.72 1.11 26.21
N PHE A 235 2.65 0.65 25.57
CA PHE A 235 1.51 1.48 25.22
C PHE A 235 0.45 1.46 26.33
N PHE A 236 -0.14 2.63 26.64
CA PHE A 236 -1.29 2.72 27.56
C PHE A 236 -2.55 2.07 26.97
N ALA A 237 -2.65 2.03 25.64
CA ALA A 237 -3.69 1.35 24.89
C ALA A 237 -3.06 0.48 23.81
N LYS A 238 -3.71 -0.62 23.45
CA LYS A 238 -3.24 -1.47 22.35
C LYS A 238 -3.45 -0.74 21.03
N PRO A 239 -2.41 -0.58 20.22
CA PRO A 239 -2.53 0.11 18.94
C PRO A 239 -3.31 -0.74 17.94
N THR A 240 -4.13 -0.06 17.14
CA THR A 240 -4.81 -0.65 15.99
C THR A 240 -4.36 0.02 14.70
N GLY A 241 -4.49 -0.66 13.58
CA GLY A 241 -4.20 -0.11 12.26
C GLY A 241 -2.72 0.17 11.99
N VAL A 242 -1.80 -0.50 12.71
CA VAL A 242 -0.36 -0.23 12.59
C VAL A 242 0.14 -0.47 11.18
N MET A 243 0.92 0.49 10.65
CA MET A 243 1.49 0.49 9.31
C MET A 243 3.01 0.61 9.40
N ILE A 244 3.72 -0.02 8.45
CA ILE A 244 5.17 -0.03 8.39
C ILE A 244 5.66 0.26 6.97
N LYS A 245 6.74 1.02 6.84
CA LYS A 245 7.49 1.20 5.60
C LYS A 245 8.98 1.05 5.88
N PHE A 246 9.64 0.19 5.13
CA PHE A 246 11.08 0.02 5.16
C PHE A 246 11.74 0.90 4.10
N PHE A 247 12.96 1.36 4.41
CA PHE A 247 13.84 2.06 3.49
C PHE A 247 15.01 1.16 3.07
N ASP A 248 15.72 1.54 2.01
CA ASP A 248 16.76 0.73 1.37
C ASP A 248 17.91 0.34 2.33
N ASP A 249 18.17 1.13 3.37
CA ASP A 249 19.16 0.83 4.40
C ASP A 249 18.66 -0.11 5.51
N GLY A 250 17.40 -0.57 5.41
CA GLY A 250 16.75 -1.42 6.38
C GLY A 250 16.17 -0.70 7.60
N SER A 251 16.34 0.63 7.70
CA SER A 251 15.59 1.45 8.66
C SER A 251 14.12 1.51 8.29
N PHE A 252 13.24 1.88 9.21
CA PHE A 252 11.81 1.87 8.94
C PHE A 252 11.01 2.88 9.74
N LEU A 253 9.89 3.29 9.19
CA LEU A 253 8.83 4.02 9.86
C LEU A 253 7.76 3.05 10.36
N LEU A 254 7.25 3.34 11.54
CA LEU A 254 6.11 2.66 12.13
C LEU A 254 5.08 3.72 12.51
N ALA A 255 3.91 3.66 11.89
CA ALA A 255 2.80 4.52 12.24
C ALA A 255 1.78 3.77 13.09
N PHE A 256 1.24 4.47 14.06
CA PHE A 256 0.18 4.03 14.95
C PHE A 256 -1.05 4.94 14.75
N PRO A 257 -1.87 4.69 13.72
CA PRO A 257 -2.96 5.59 13.36
C PRO A 257 -3.95 5.85 14.48
N SER A 258 -4.31 4.83 15.26
CA SER A 258 -5.21 4.99 16.41
C SER A 258 -4.63 5.85 17.55
N LEU A 259 -3.31 6.00 17.62
CA LEU A 259 -2.61 6.81 18.62
C LEU A 259 -2.09 8.13 18.04
N ARG A 260 -2.26 8.37 16.73
CA ARG A 260 -1.72 9.53 16.00
C ARG A 260 -0.21 9.70 16.21
N LYS A 261 0.52 8.58 16.16
CA LYS A 261 1.97 8.54 16.36
C LYS A 261 2.69 8.03 15.13
N LEU A 262 3.85 8.61 14.87
CA LEU A 262 4.81 8.18 13.86
C LEU A 262 6.18 8.03 14.51
N GLN A 263 6.83 6.90 14.31
CA GLN A 263 8.13 6.58 14.90
C GLN A 263 9.10 6.10 13.83
N PHE A 264 10.38 6.49 13.95
CA PHE A 264 11.45 6.06 13.07
C PHE A 264 12.45 5.17 13.82
N PHE A 265 12.75 4.03 13.23
CA PHE A 265 13.62 3.01 13.81
C PHE A 265 14.84 2.75 12.93
N SER A 266 15.98 2.44 13.55
CA SER A 266 17.12 1.87 12.86
C SER A 266 16.83 0.45 12.37
N LYS A 267 17.69 -0.07 11.48
CA LYS A 267 17.64 -1.47 11.03
C LYS A 267 17.83 -2.50 12.17
N GLU A 268 18.46 -2.10 13.29
CA GLU A 268 18.60 -2.90 14.52
C GLU A 268 17.36 -2.79 15.41
N ARG A 269 16.28 -2.14 14.96
CA ARG A 269 15.00 -1.96 15.68
C ARG A 269 15.13 -1.05 16.91
N LYS A 270 16.11 -0.16 16.94
CA LYS A 270 16.24 0.88 17.97
C LYS A 270 15.39 2.08 17.55
N LEU A 271 14.54 2.58 18.45
CA LEU A 271 13.82 3.84 18.24
C LEU A 271 14.81 4.99 18.17
N LEU A 272 14.79 5.73 17.06
CA LEU A 272 15.62 6.90 16.81
C LEU A 272 14.84 8.20 17.00
N PHE A 273 13.60 8.25 16.47
CA PHE A 273 12.74 9.42 16.58
C PHE A 273 11.29 9.02 16.91
N ASP A 274 10.66 9.76 17.81
CA ASP A 274 9.22 9.80 18.05
C ASP A 274 8.76 11.19 17.61
N PHE A 275 8.07 11.26 16.46
CA PHE A 275 7.75 12.54 15.83
C PHE A 275 6.57 13.23 16.53
N ASP A 276 6.56 14.55 16.53
CA ASP A 276 5.53 15.43 17.05
C ASP A 276 4.34 15.64 16.09
N PHE A 277 4.34 14.94 14.97
CA PHE A 277 3.28 14.96 13.96
C PHE A 277 2.94 13.52 13.53
N PHE A 278 1.76 13.37 12.94
CA PHE A 278 1.31 12.10 12.38
C PHE A 278 1.19 12.17 10.87
N THR A 279 1.64 11.12 10.21
CA THR A 279 1.32 10.80 8.83
C THR A 279 1.41 9.29 8.59
N PHE A 280 0.96 8.85 7.41
CA PHE A 280 1.11 7.46 6.98
C PHE A 280 2.53 7.22 6.43
N PRO A 281 3.14 6.05 6.68
CA PRO A 281 4.50 5.76 6.22
C PRO A 281 4.66 5.84 4.69
N GLU A 282 3.61 5.53 3.93
CA GLU A 282 3.56 5.63 2.47
C GLU A 282 3.79 7.05 1.96
N LYS A 283 3.47 8.06 2.80
CA LYS A 283 3.65 9.48 2.52
C LYS A 283 5.05 9.99 2.83
N CYS A 284 5.96 9.11 3.22
CA CYS A 284 7.33 9.47 3.59
C CYS A 284 8.36 8.81 2.68
N GLN A 285 9.44 9.52 2.39
CA GLN A 285 10.61 9.01 1.67
C GLN A 285 11.89 9.45 2.36
N LYS A 286 12.81 8.50 2.56
CA LYS A 286 14.13 8.76 3.11
C LYS A 286 15.15 8.92 1.98
N ASN A 287 15.99 9.93 2.09
CA ASN A 287 17.16 10.10 1.26
C ASN A 287 18.35 10.47 2.17
N GLU A 288 19.32 9.57 2.30
CA GLU A 288 20.42 9.69 3.23
C GLU A 288 19.97 10.01 4.67
N ASN A 289 20.36 11.16 5.22
CA ASN A 289 19.98 11.64 6.56
C ASN A 289 18.75 12.57 6.55
N LEU A 290 18.06 12.65 5.43
CA LEU A 290 16.83 13.43 5.28
C LEU A 290 15.63 12.53 5.14
N LEU A 291 14.55 12.90 5.82
CA LEU A 291 13.24 12.29 5.67
C LEU A 291 12.27 13.34 5.13
N PHE A 292 11.61 13.04 4.02
CA PHE A 292 10.56 13.87 3.44
C PHE A 292 9.22 13.21 3.71
N CYS A 293 8.29 13.93 4.32
CA CYS A 293 6.96 13.41 4.61
C CYS A 293 5.88 14.42 4.23
N ALA A 294 4.86 13.97 3.51
CA ALA A 294 3.61 14.71 3.41
C ALA A 294 2.76 14.38 4.65
N ALA A 295 2.30 15.41 5.33
CA ALA A 295 1.50 15.25 6.54
C ALA A 295 0.27 16.16 6.51
N PRO A 296 -0.89 15.68 6.99
CA PRO A 296 -2.08 16.50 7.12
C PRO A 296 -1.82 17.68 8.07
N LEU A 297 -2.30 18.85 7.68
CA LEU A 297 -2.27 20.05 8.53
C LEU A 297 -3.26 19.92 9.68
N GLU A 298 -4.41 19.33 9.39
CA GLU A 298 -5.47 19.04 10.35
C GLU A 298 -5.95 17.60 10.14
N LEU A 299 -6.20 16.91 11.21
CA LEU A 299 -6.66 15.54 11.19
C LEU A 299 -7.92 15.41 12.06
N ASP A 300 -9.03 14.96 11.48
CA ASP A 300 -10.24 14.70 12.24
C ASP A 300 -9.97 13.62 13.31
N GLU A 301 -10.16 13.99 14.57
CA GLU A 301 -9.96 13.09 15.70
C GLU A 301 -10.89 11.87 15.66
N LYS A 302 -12.03 11.97 14.99
CA LYS A 302 -13.03 10.90 14.87
C LYS A 302 -12.77 9.97 13.71
N ALA A 303 -11.81 10.30 12.82
CA ALA A 303 -11.51 9.48 11.66
C ALA A 303 -11.01 8.08 12.05
N SER A 304 -11.61 7.05 11.45
CA SER A 304 -11.24 5.64 11.65
C SER A 304 -10.04 5.29 10.77
N LEU A 305 -8.84 5.66 11.23
CA LEU A 305 -7.60 5.44 10.49
C LEU A 305 -7.01 4.04 10.73
N PRO A 306 -6.45 3.40 9.69
CA PRO A 306 -6.27 3.88 8.32
C PRO A 306 -7.43 3.57 7.36
N ASP A 307 -8.51 2.90 7.81
CA ASP A 307 -9.56 2.37 6.94
C ASP A 307 -10.22 3.44 6.06
N GLU A 308 -10.62 4.58 6.63
CA GLU A 308 -11.25 5.66 5.89
C GLU A 308 -10.28 6.31 4.88
N TRP A 309 -8.99 6.34 5.19
CA TRP A 309 -7.98 6.80 4.25
C TRP A 309 -7.80 5.81 3.09
N TYR A 310 -7.71 4.50 3.35
CA TYR A 310 -7.64 3.48 2.29
C TYR A 310 -8.88 3.49 1.40
N GLN A 311 -10.04 3.83 1.95
CA GLN A 311 -11.30 3.96 1.21
C GLN A 311 -11.41 5.27 0.41
N GLY A 312 -10.42 6.16 0.50
CA GLY A 312 -10.44 7.47 -0.16
C GLY A 312 -11.51 8.43 0.39
N LYS A 313 -12.01 8.17 1.61
CA LYS A 313 -13.01 9.03 2.27
C LYS A 313 -12.40 10.26 2.92
N LEU A 314 -11.09 10.24 3.15
CA LEU A 314 -10.36 11.31 3.81
C LEU A 314 -9.37 11.94 2.84
N ASN A 315 -9.55 13.24 2.64
CA ASN A 315 -8.62 14.11 1.94
C ASN A 315 -8.30 15.26 2.87
N PHE A 316 -7.03 15.60 2.99
CA PHE A 316 -6.58 16.62 3.94
C PHE A 316 -5.83 17.73 3.20
N PRO A 317 -5.88 18.99 3.69
CA PRO A 317 -4.82 19.93 3.41
C PRO A 317 -3.50 19.36 3.93
N GLU A 318 -2.49 19.26 3.10
CA GLU A 318 -1.22 18.64 3.44
C GLU A 318 -0.05 19.59 3.27
N ALA A 319 0.98 19.38 4.08
CA ALA A 319 2.28 20.00 3.89
C ALA A 319 3.36 18.94 3.74
N ILE A 320 4.35 19.21 2.86
CA ILE A 320 5.56 18.39 2.78
C ILE A 320 6.59 18.99 3.73
N TYR A 321 7.09 18.16 4.61
CA TYR A 321 8.15 18.48 5.55
C TYR A 321 9.43 17.76 5.16
N LYS A 322 10.54 18.50 5.24
CA LYS A 322 11.90 18.01 5.18
C LYS A 322 12.45 17.95 6.59
N ILE A 323 12.88 16.78 7.01
CA ILE A 323 13.31 16.49 8.38
C ILE A 323 14.74 15.97 8.35
N ASN A 324 15.63 16.61 9.11
CA ASN A 324 16.99 16.15 9.28
C ASN A 324 17.02 15.08 10.39
N LEU A 325 17.40 13.86 10.06
CA LEU A 325 17.45 12.71 10.97
C LEU A 325 18.68 12.74 11.93
N GLU A 326 19.60 13.69 11.81
CA GLU A 326 20.70 13.84 12.75
C GLU A 326 20.32 14.69 13.96
N ASN A 327 19.52 15.73 13.73
CA ASN A 327 19.19 16.73 14.76
C ASN A 327 17.68 16.95 14.97
N GLY A 328 16.83 16.30 14.16
CA GLY A 328 15.38 16.40 14.26
C GLY A 328 14.78 17.72 13.73
N LEU A 329 15.58 18.60 13.09
CA LEU A 329 15.06 19.83 12.54
C LEU A 329 14.07 19.54 11.42
N LYS A 330 12.89 20.17 11.51
CA LYS A 330 11.76 20.03 10.59
C LYS A 330 11.51 21.36 9.87
N GLU A 331 11.50 21.34 8.56
CA GLU A 331 11.23 22.47 7.68
C GLU A 331 10.00 22.14 6.81
N LYS A 332 9.04 23.07 6.72
CA LYS A 332 7.92 22.95 5.79
C LYS A 332 8.37 23.53 4.43
N ILE A 333 8.40 22.69 3.38
CA ILE A 333 8.86 23.08 2.06
C ILE A 333 7.73 23.27 1.05
N TYR A 334 6.53 22.69 1.30
CA TYR A 334 5.37 22.83 0.44
C TYR A 334 4.08 22.72 1.25
N GLN A 335 3.01 23.33 0.76
CA GLN A 335 1.66 23.19 1.32
C GLN A 335 0.63 23.20 0.19
N THR A 336 -0.37 22.34 0.27
CA THR A 336 -1.50 22.25 -0.65
C THR A 336 -2.82 22.33 0.11
N GLU A 337 -3.88 22.81 -0.54
CA GLU A 337 -5.19 22.96 0.08
C GLU A 337 -5.94 21.62 0.16
N ILE A 338 -5.89 20.81 -0.91
CA ILE A 338 -6.54 19.51 -0.97
C ILE A 338 -5.66 18.58 -1.79
N SER A 339 -5.17 17.51 -1.17
CA SER A 339 -4.34 16.53 -1.84
C SER A 339 -4.24 15.27 -0.97
N ASP A 340 -3.80 14.18 -1.56
CA ASP A 340 -3.39 12.98 -0.86
C ASP A 340 -2.05 12.53 -1.43
N ILE A 341 -0.99 13.20 -0.97
CA ILE A 341 0.36 13.01 -1.45
C ILE A 341 0.92 11.69 -0.94
N ILE A 342 1.29 10.81 -1.86
CA ILE A 342 1.97 9.55 -1.57
C ILE A 342 3.19 9.37 -2.49
N ASP A 343 3.98 8.34 -2.25
CA ASP A 343 5.11 7.93 -3.09
C ASP A 343 6.07 9.09 -3.43
N LEU A 344 6.49 9.83 -2.38
CA LEU A 344 7.50 10.86 -2.54
C LEU A 344 8.82 10.26 -3.05
N GLU A 345 9.43 10.89 -4.07
CA GLU A 345 10.77 10.56 -4.57
C GLU A 345 11.65 11.81 -4.61
N VAL A 346 12.88 11.71 -4.11
CA VAL A 346 13.85 12.81 -4.17
C VAL A 346 14.54 12.77 -5.52
N ILE A 347 14.43 13.86 -6.27
CA ILE A 347 15.03 13.99 -7.60
C ILE A 347 16.42 14.61 -7.49
N SER A 348 16.52 15.70 -6.74
CA SER A 348 17.77 16.44 -6.48
C SER A 348 17.72 17.12 -5.10
N SER A 349 18.73 17.91 -4.76
CA SER A 349 18.79 18.64 -3.48
C SER A 349 17.64 19.63 -3.27
N ASN A 350 17.01 20.11 -4.34
CA ASN A 350 15.94 21.11 -4.31
C ASN A 350 14.70 20.66 -5.12
N GLN A 351 14.60 19.39 -5.48
CA GLN A 351 13.50 18.89 -6.31
C GLN A 351 13.02 17.54 -5.83
N ILE A 352 11.71 17.41 -5.68
CA ILE A 352 11.02 16.17 -5.36
C ILE A 352 9.90 15.90 -6.37
N SER A 353 9.55 14.65 -6.55
CA SER A 353 8.31 14.26 -7.21
C SER A 353 7.39 13.56 -6.23
N PHE A 354 6.09 13.57 -6.52
CA PHE A 354 5.08 12.89 -5.73
C PHE A 354 3.86 12.53 -6.57
N PHE A 355 3.11 11.59 -6.06
CA PHE A 355 1.83 11.20 -6.61
C PHE A 355 0.70 11.76 -5.75
N ASP A 356 -0.24 12.47 -6.38
CA ASP A 356 -1.49 12.87 -5.74
C ASP A 356 -2.57 11.84 -6.07
N ARG A 357 -2.95 11.08 -5.08
CA ARG A 357 -3.92 9.98 -5.22
C ARG A 357 -5.33 10.48 -5.54
N VAL A 358 -5.68 11.70 -5.14
CA VAL A 358 -7.01 12.28 -5.41
C VAL A 358 -7.18 12.61 -6.89
N SER A 359 -6.17 13.24 -7.49
CA SER A 359 -6.20 13.63 -8.90
C SER A 359 -5.62 12.58 -9.85
N GLY A 360 -5.02 11.49 -9.33
CA GLY A 360 -4.31 10.51 -10.14
C GLY A 360 -3.09 11.10 -10.87
N SER A 361 -2.50 12.15 -10.30
CA SER A 361 -1.50 12.96 -10.98
C SER A 361 -0.12 12.81 -10.36
N VAL A 362 0.91 12.80 -11.23
CA VAL A 362 2.32 12.86 -10.85
C VAL A 362 2.79 14.30 -10.96
N TYR A 363 3.40 14.80 -9.92
CA TYR A 363 3.92 16.15 -9.85
C TYR A 363 5.43 16.16 -9.65
N LEU A 364 6.08 17.16 -10.25
CA LEU A 364 7.46 17.55 -10.00
C LEU A 364 7.45 18.91 -9.31
N PHE A 365 8.08 18.99 -8.17
CA PHE A 365 8.12 20.20 -7.33
C PHE A 365 9.55 20.62 -7.08
N THR A 366 9.84 21.89 -7.37
CA THR A 366 11.14 22.53 -7.13
C THR A 366 10.97 23.57 -6.01
N TYR A 367 11.77 23.49 -4.95
CA TYR A 367 11.71 24.33 -3.74
C TYR A 367 13.02 25.01 -3.41
#